data_e5a6058a7b0e5bad420d0173b842e189
#
_entry.id   e5a6058a7b0e5bad420d0173b842e189
#
_cell.length_a   1.000
_cell.length_b   1.000
_cell.length_c   1.000
_cell.angle_alpha   90.00
_cell.angle_beta   90.00
_cell.angle_gamma   90.00
#
_symmetry.space_group_name_H-M   'P 1'
#
loop_
_entity.id
_entity.type
_entity.pdbx_description
1 polymer ?
#
loop_
_entity_poly.entity_id
_entity_poly.type
_entity_poly.pdbx_seq_one_letter_code
_entity_poly.pdbx_strand_id
1 'polypeptide(L)'
;MGFRTTRVFKGLVLAAGLVWVSQAALAADRKIIILQALTGGAAFVGVPTADGMKFAADELNARNFLGGGDKIVYEIVDSASARAQAMAAVSRAAADPNVLFVLGPTTAVEAIPAAGVANDAKIGMKALTNAVGLLNAGPWGFISTQPPATTMPLLGDYAMDVAKVKACATVRFTDNEAYVDTERIFVEHVEKRGMKIVDRTGIKQADSDFSTVATRIVAAKPDCVMLFTIGPTAANLAIQLKQAGLPASVKLLSQTGVASPQLISIGGAAIEGLTFNSDWIPGGDTPTAKAFANAYKARTGKDADQWAALGYSLMTVVASAVKSAGPNPTRDGVREALTKSKDIPVVVGTGKYSYVNRIPTYGTSFLMVKDGKFVAAP
;
A
#
# COMPACT_ATOMS: atom_id res chain seq x y z
N MET A 1 52.86 -11.59 -89.35
CA MET A 1 52.25 -10.31 -88.97
C MET A 1 50.99 -10.63 -88.17
N GLY A 2 51.08 -10.60 -86.83
CA GLY A 2 49.97 -10.97 -85.96
C GLY A 2 49.60 -9.84 -85.07
N PHE A 3 48.41 -9.41 -85.09
CA PHE A 3 47.87 -8.40 -84.17
C PHE A 3 47.22 -9.13 -82.97
N ARG A 4 47.74 -8.86 -81.76
CA ARG A 4 47.13 -9.28 -80.53
C ARG A 4 46.21 -8.15 -80.07
N THR A 5 44.89 -8.44 -79.92
CA THR A 5 43.93 -7.58 -79.29
C THR A 5 43.74 -7.98 -77.83
N THR A 6 44.10 -7.08 -76.90
CA THR A 6 43.94 -7.23 -75.47
C THR A 6 42.52 -6.77 -75.06
N ARG A 7 41.69 -7.67 -74.53
CA ARG A 7 40.37 -7.33 -73.93
C ARG A 7 40.57 -6.92 -72.49
N VAL A 8 40.22 -5.68 -72.15
CA VAL A 8 40.15 -5.16 -70.79
C VAL A 8 38.77 -5.47 -70.25
N PHE A 9 38.70 -6.36 -69.21
CA PHE A 9 37.50 -6.59 -68.47
C PHE A 9 37.35 -5.50 -67.37
N LYS A 10 36.33 -4.64 -67.50
CA LYS A 10 35.91 -3.71 -66.45
C LYS A 10 35.01 -4.47 -65.48
N GLY A 11 35.53 -4.85 -64.33
CA GLY A 11 34.74 -5.40 -63.19
C GLY A 11 33.89 -4.30 -62.54
N LEU A 12 32.59 -4.45 -62.62
CA LEU A 12 31.62 -3.62 -61.94
C LEU A 12 31.47 -4.18 -60.49
N VAL A 13 32.01 -3.49 -59.50
CA VAL A 13 31.80 -3.83 -58.10
C VAL A 13 30.49 -3.19 -57.66
N LEU A 14 29.42 -4.00 -57.51
CA LEU A 14 28.17 -3.59 -56.88
C LEU A 14 28.41 -3.56 -55.37
N ALA A 15 28.56 -2.38 -54.80
CA ALA A 15 28.50 -2.17 -53.33
C ALA A 15 27.03 -2.26 -52.89
N ALA A 16 26.61 -3.40 -52.37
CA ALA A 16 25.32 -3.55 -51.69
C ALA A 16 25.40 -2.84 -50.32
N GLY A 17 24.95 -1.59 -50.28
CA GLY A 17 24.75 -0.86 -49.03
C GLY A 17 23.62 -1.51 -48.22
N LEU A 18 23.92 -2.20 -47.13
CA LEU A 18 22.95 -2.60 -46.12
C LEU A 18 22.40 -1.32 -45.45
N VAL A 19 21.24 -0.87 -45.90
CA VAL A 19 20.46 0.14 -45.19
C VAL A 19 19.89 -0.53 -43.95
N TRP A 20 20.51 -0.30 -42.82
CA TRP A 20 19.91 -0.60 -41.53
C TRP A 20 18.73 0.35 -41.33
N VAL A 21 17.53 -0.12 -41.64
CA VAL A 21 16.30 0.55 -41.26
C VAL A 21 16.17 0.34 -39.75
N SER A 22 16.64 1.31 -38.98
CA SER A 22 16.28 1.41 -37.55
C SER A 22 14.76 1.54 -37.53
N GLN A 23 14.04 0.46 -37.26
CA GLN A 23 12.63 0.54 -36.88
C GLN A 23 12.60 1.37 -35.58
N ALA A 24 12.31 2.66 -35.70
CA ALA A 24 11.92 3.47 -34.60
C ALA A 24 10.69 2.77 -33.99
N ALA A 25 10.85 2.16 -32.84
CA ALA A 25 9.73 1.59 -32.11
C ALA A 25 8.73 2.73 -31.89
N LEU A 26 7.55 2.63 -32.47
CA LEU A 26 6.48 3.59 -32.23
C LEU A 26 6.14 3.55 -30.76
N ALA A 27 6.06 4.74 -30.15
CA ALA A 27 5.62 4.89 -28.77
C ALA A 27 4.28 4.18 -28.57
N ALA A 28 4.19 3.35 -27.54
CA ALA A 28 3.02 2.53 -27.30
C ALA A 28 2.34 2.91 -25.97
N ASP A 29 1.02 2.86 -25.99
CA ASP A 29 0.20 3.03 -24.81
C ASP A 29 0.19 1.73 -23.99
N ARG A 30 0.55 1.81 -22.70
CA ARG A 30 0.56 0.70 -21.73
C ARG A 30 -0.63 0.87 -20.81
N LYS A 31 -1.77 0.21 -21.15
CA LYS A 31 -3.05 0.42 -20.48
C LYS A 31 -3.12 -0.31 -19.15
N ILE A 32 -3.47 0.45 -18.09
CA ILE A 32 -3.70 -0.04 -16.72
C ILE A 32 -5.11 0.40 -16.29
N ILE A 33 -5.88 -0.50 -15.68
CA ILE A 33 -7.17 -0.13 -15.08
C ILE A 33 -6.93 0.27 -13.62
N ILE A 34 -7.39 1.45 -13.23
CA ILE A 34 -7.49 1.91 -11.85
C ILE A 34 -8.89 1.59 -11.34
N LEU A 35 -9.04 0.46 -10.67
CA LEU A 35 -10.31 -0.01 -10.12
C LEU A 35 -10.36 0.34 -8.63
N GLN A 36 -11.08 1.40 -8.26
CA GLN A 36 -11.16 1.84 -6.88
C GLN A 36 -12.61 2.14 -6.48
N ALA A 37 -12.91 2.08 -5.20
CA ALA A 37 -14.19 2.53 -4.66
C ALA A 37 -14.23 4.07 -4.68
N LEU A 38 -14.83 4.65 -5.71
CA LEU A 38 -14.99 6.10 -5.80
C LEU A 38 -16.30 6.55 -5.15
N THR A 39 -17.25 5.61 -4.99
CA THR A 39 -18.48 5.78 -4.26
C THR A 39 -18.69 4.65 -3.25
N GLY A 40 -19.71 4.77 -2.38
CA GLY A 40 -19.99 3.78 -1.34
C GLY A 40 -19.10 3.93 -0.09
N GLY A 41 -19.13 2.93 0.79
CA GLY A 41 -18.54 3.00 2.13
C GLY A 41 -17.02 3.10 2.17
N ALA A 42 -16.32 2.67 1.12
CA ALA A 42 -14.85 2.71 1.04
C ALA A 42 -14.32 3.90 0.21
N ALA A 43 -15.18 4.85 -0.20
CA ALA A 43 -14.79 5.97 -1.04
C ALA A 43 -13.72 6.87 -0.37
N PHE A 44 -13.74 6.98 0.96
CA PHE A 44 -12.74 7.75 1.72
C PHE A 44 -11.31 7.19 1.59
N VAL A 45 -11.18 5.93 1.20
CA VAL A 45 -9.91 5.26 0.87
C VAL A 45 -9.66 5.30 -0.64
N GLY A 46 -10.68 4.88 -1.42
CA GLY A 46 -10.52 4.66 -2.86
C GLY A 46 -10.25 5.94 -3.65
N VAL A 47 -10.92 7.05 -3.32
CA VAL A 47 -10.73 8.32 -4.02
C VAL A 47 -9.29 8.85 -3.88
N PRO A 48 -8.73 9.04 -2.69
CA PRO A 48 -7.35 9.53 -2.58
C PRO A 48 -6.33 8.53 -3.13
N THR A 49 -6.60 7.21 -3.03
CA THR A 49 -5.73 6.20 -3.66
C THR A 49 -5.71 6.33 -5.18
N ALA A 50 -6.88 6.50 -5.82
CA ALA A 50 -6.98 6.72 -7.26
C ALA A 50 -6.27 8.02 -7.67
N ASP A 51 -6.40 9.10 -6.90
CA ASP A 51 -5.71 10.36 -7.15
C ASP A 51 -4.18 10.21 -7.08
N GLY A 52 -3.67 9.48 -6.10
CA GLY A 52 -2.26 9.15 -6.01
C GLY A 52 -1.75 8.31 -7.19
N MET A 53 -2.53 7.33 -7.65
CA MET A 53 -2.20 6.51 -8.83
C MET A 53 -2.13 7.36 -10.11
N LYS A 54 -3.11 8.24 -10.33
CA LYS A 54 -3.13 9.19 -11.46
C LYS A 54 -1.91 10.09 -11.44
N PHE A 55 -1.65 10.69 -10.27
CA PHE A 55 -0.50 11.57 -10.09
C PHE A 55 0.81 10.87 -10.44
N ALA A 56 1.00 9.62 -9.99
CA ALA A 56 2.17 8.82 -10.32
C ALA A 56 2.28 8.54 -11.82
N ALA A 57 1.19 8.14 -12.48
CA ALA A 57 1.19 7.86 -13.92
C ALA A 57 1.61 9.10 -14.73
N ASP A 58 1.07 10.26 -14.39
CA ASP A 58 1.40 11.53 -15.06
C ASP A 58 2.88 11.92 -14.84
N GLU A 59 3.42 11.79 -13.61
CA GLU A 59 4.83 12.06 -13.35
C GLU A 59 5.77 11.07 -14.06
N LEU A 60 5.41 9.79 -14.06
CA LEU A 60 6.18 8.75 -14.75
C LEU A 60 6.22 9.01 -16.26
N ASN A 61 5.09 9.41 -16.84
CA ASN A 61 5.00 9.79 -18.24
C ASN A 61 5.82 11.04 -18.57
N ALA A 62 5.75 12.08 -17.72
CA ALA A 62 6.49 13.32 -17.90
C ALA A 62 8.01 13.11 -17.97
N ARG A 63 8.53 12.14 -17.22
CA ARG A 63 9.96 11.78 -17.23
C ARG A 63 10.32 10.63 -18.15
N ASN A 64 9.43 10.22 -19.06
CA ASN A 64 9.62 9.09 -19.98
C ASN A 64 10.12 7.82 -19.26
N PHE A 65 9.48 7.49 -18.13
CA PHE A 65 9.95 6.41 -17.24
C PHE A 65 10.05 5.05 -17.91
N LEU A 66 9.09 4.69 -18.76
CA LEU A 66 9.08 3.42 -19.49
C LEU A 66 10.18 3.38 -20.56
N GLY A 67 10.59 4.54 -21.11
CA GLY A 67 11.53 4.66 -22.22
C GLY A 67 10.85 4.56 -23.58
N GLY A 68 11.60 4.85 -24.66
CA GLY A 68 11.09 4.72 -26.02
C GLY A 68 9.89 5.60 -26.41
N GLY A 69 9.46 6.50 -25.50
CA GLY A 69 8.24 7.28 -25.68
C GLY A 69 6.97 6.58 -25.20
N ASP A 70 7.04 5.34 -24.74
CA ASP A 70 5.91 4.59 -24.19
C ASP A 70 5.26 5.34 -23.01
N LYS A 71 3.93 5.29 -22.95
CA LYS A 71 3.14 5.97 -21.92
C LYS A 71 2.27 5.00 -21.14
N ILE A 72 2.15 5.25 -19.84
CA ILE A 72 1.11 4.66 -19.02
C ILE A 72 -0.18 5.39 -19.33
N VAL A 73 -1.14 4.69 -19.93
CA VAL A 73 -2.51 5.18 -20.05
C VAL A 73 -3.40 4.43 -19.08
N TYR A 74 -4.37 5.12 -18.49
CA TYR A 74 -5.22 4.50 -17.49
C TYR A 74 -6.69 4.83 -17.74
N GLU A 75 -7.52 3.88 -17.34
CA GLU A 75 -8.96 4.05 -17.24
C GLU A 75 -9.36 3.88 -15.77
N ILE A 76 -10.21 4.78 -15.28
CA ILE A 76 -10.68 4.76 -13.91
C ILE A 76 -12.05 4.12 -13.88
N VAL A 77 -12.21 3.11 -13.02
CA VAL A 77 -13.45 2.37 -12.85
C VAL A 77 -13.87 2.42 -11.39
N ASP A 78 -15.09 2.85 -11.14
CA ASP A 78 -15.69 2.83 -9.79
C ASP A 78 -16.18 1.41 -9.48
N SER A 79 -15.68 0.83 -8.40
CA SER A 79 -16.18 -0.44 -7.86
C SER A 79 -17.42 -0.24 -6.97
N ALA A 80 -17.75 1.00 -6.62
CA ALA A 80 -18.84 1.41 -5.73
C ALA A 80 -18.85 0.66 -4.38
N SER A 81 -17.67 0.22 -3.90
CA SER A 81 -17.52 -0.64 -2.72
C SER A 81 -18.31 -1.96 -2.82
N ALA A 82 -18.58 -2.43 -4.04
CA ALA A 82 -19.46 -3.56 -4.32
C ALA A 82 -18.73 -4.72 -4.99
N ARG A 83 -18.82 -5.91 -4.37
CA ARG A 83 -18.21 -7.16 -4.85
C ARG A 83 -18.54 -7.45 -6.31
N ALA A 84 -19.83 -7.39 -6.69
CA ALA A 84 -20.27 -7.73 -8.03
C ALA A 84 -19.73 -6.76 -9.09
N GLN A 85 -19.63 -5.46 -8.76
CA GLN A 85 -19.07 -4.46 -9.65
C GLN A 85 -17.56 -4.63 -9.84
N ALA A 86 -16.84 -4.94 -8.76
CA ALA A 86 -15.41 -5.23 -8.84
C ALA A 86 -15.13 -6.46 -9.72
N MET A 87 -15.85 -7.56 -9.54
CA MET A 87 -15.72 -8.76 -10.36
C MET A 87 -16.02 -8.46 -11.85
N ALA A 88 -17.11 -7.76 -12.13
CA ALA A 88 -17.49 -7.37 -13.50
C ALA A 88 -16.44 -6.44 -14.14
N ALA A 89 -15.86 -5.51 -13.38
CA ALA A 89 -14.80 -4.63 -13.86
C ALA A 89 -13.53 -5.41 -14.23
N VAL A 90 -13.09 -6.36 -13.40
CA VAL A 90 -11.95 -7.24 -13.71
C VAL A 90 -12.22 -8.08 -14.96
N SER A 91 -13.43 -8.63 -15.10
CA SER A 91 -13.81 -9.40 -16.29
C SER A 91 -13.78 -8.53 -17.56
N ARG A 92 -14.30 -7.30 -17.52
CA ARG A 92 -14.20 -6.36 -18.66
C ARG A 92 -12.76 -5.98 -18.97
N ALA A 93 -11.94 -5.71 -17.95
CA ALA A 93 -10.51 -5.42 -18.13
C ALA A 93 -9.78 -6.58 -18.82
N ALA A 94 -10.11 -7.81 -18.44
CA ALA A 94 -9.52 -9.01 -19.02
C ALA A 94 -9.91 -9.23 -20.50
N ALA A 95 -11.13 -8.83 -20.88
CA ALA A 95 -11.63 -8.92 -22.27
C ALA A 95 -10.94 -7.93 -23.23
N ASP A 96 -10.35 -6.83 -22.73
CA ASP A 96 -9.57 -5.91 -23.55
C ASP A 96 -8.11 -6.38 -23.62
N PRO A 97 -7.61 -6.83 -24.79
CA PRO A 97 -6.25 -7.33 -24.94
C PRO A 97 -5.17 -6.27 -24.68
N ASN A 98 -5.52 -4.98 -24.76
CA ASN A 98 -4.59 -3.87 -24.53
C ASN A 98 -4.37 -3.61 -23.03
N VAL A 99 -5.24 -4.11 -22.15
CA VAL A 99 -5.10 -3.94 -20.70
C VAL A 99 -4.04 -4.91 -20.18
N LEU A 100 -2.98 -4.37 -19.61
CA LEU A 100 -1.87 -5.14 -19.04
C LEU A 100 -2.13 -5.54 -17.59
N PHE A 101 -2.80 -4.69 -16.80
CA PHE A 101 -2.90 -4.87 -15.36
C PHE A 101 -4.09 -4.11 -14.74
N VAL A 102 -4.59 -4.59 -13.59
CA VAL A 102 -5.63 -3.93 -12.78
C VAL A 102 -5.04 -3.50 -11.43
N LEU A 103 -5.11 -2.21 -11.11
CA LEU A 103 -4.78 -1.65 -9.80
C LEU A 103 -6.06 -1.45 -8.98
N GLY A 104 -6.29 -2.34 -8.07
CA GLY A 104 -7.51 -2.43 -7.25
C GLY A 104 -8.02 -3.87 -7.15
N PRO A 105 -9.20 -4.06 -6.56
CA PRO A 105 -10.10 -3.08 -5.94
C PRO A 105 -9.65 -2.61 -4.54
N THR A 106 -10.49 -1.79 -3.89
CA THR A 106 -10.14 -1.08 -2.66
C THR A 106 -10.20 -1.96 -1.40
N THR A 107 -11.14 -2.89 -1.30
CA THR A 107 -11.39 -3.65 -0.06
C THR A 107 -11.17 -5.15 -0.24
N ALA A 108 -10.90 -5.87 0.87
CA ALA A 108 -10.79 -7.33 0.85
C ALA A 108 -12.08 -8.02 0.40
N VAL A 109 -13.25 -7.46 0.77
CA VAL A 109 -14.57 -7.98 0.40
C VAL A 109 -14.79 -7.98 -1.12
N GLU A 110 -14.24 -6.98 -1.80
CA GLU A 110 -14.25 -6.88 -3.26
C GLU A 110 -13.14 -7.74 -3.88
N ALA A 111 -11.95 -7.68 -3.28
CA ALA A 111 -10.70 -8.20 -3.85
C ALA A 111 -10.62 -9.72 -3.89
N ILE A 112 -11.05 -10.41 -2.82
CA ILE A 112 -10.93 -11.88 -2.74
C ILE A 112 -11.72 -12.56 -3.86
N PRO A 113 -13.02 -12.27 -4.10
CA PRO A 113 -13.74 -12.86 -5.22
C PRO A 113 -13.27 -12.37 -6.59
N ALA A 114 -12.85 -11.10 -6.71
CA ALA A 114 -12.31 -10.56 -7.96
C ALA A 114 -10.97 -11.21 -8.34
N ALA A 115 -10.18 -11.68 -7.36
CA ALA A 115 -8.92 -12.40 -7.62
C ALA A 115 -9.14 -13.75 -8.33
N GLY A 116 -10.26 -14.44 -8.05
CA GLY A 116 -10.65 -15.63 -8.80
C GLY A 116 -10.87 -15.31 -10.28
N VAL A 117 -11.65 -14.26 -10.57
CA VAL A 117 -11.90 -13.79 -11.95
C VAL A 117 -10.58 -13.40 -12.64
N ALA A 118 -9.70 -12.67 -11.94
CA ALA A 118 -8.40 -12.26 -12.47
C ALA A 118 -7.52 -13.47 -12.81
N ASN A 119 -7.51 -14.49 -11.93
CA ASN A 119 -6.74 -15.70 -12.13
C ASN A 119 -7.22 -16.50 -13.34
N ASP A 120 -8.53 -16.74 -13.46
CA ASP A 120 -9.13 -17.50 -14.56
C ASP A 120 -8.91 -16.80 -15.91
N ALA A 121 -8.99 -15.46 -15.92
CA ALA A 121 -8.79 -14.64 -17.10
C ALA A 121 -7.32 -14.28 -17.40
N LYS A 122 -6.38 -14.72 -16.55
CA LYS A 122 -4.93 -14.44 -16.68
C LYS A 122 -4.61 -12.96 -16.82
N ILE A 123 -5.19 -12.14 -15.95
CA ILE A 123 -4.87 -10.71 -15.83
C ILE A 123 -4.34 -10.39 -14.43
N GLY A 124 -3.21 -9.70 -14.35
CA GLY A 124 -2.65 -9.29 -13.07
C GLY A 124 -3.56 -8.29 -12.34
N MET A 125 -3.83 -8.52 -11.06
CA MET A 125 -4.63 -7.66 -10.22
C MET A 125 -3.91 -7.40 -8.89
N LYS A 126 -3.71 -6.12 -8.54
CA LYS A 126 -3.08 -5.71 -7.28
C LYS A 126 -4.08 -4.93 -6.44
N ALA A 127 -4.71 -5.61 -5.49
CA ALA A 127 -5.76 -5.04 -4.66
C ALA A 127 -5.21 -4.25 -3.47
N LEU A 128 -5.91 -3.19 -3.09
CA LEU A 128 -5.59 -2.38 -1.91
C LEU A 128 -6.06 -3.11 -0.63
N THR A 129 -5.34 -4.16 -0.27
CA THR A 129 -5.64 -4.99 0.91
C THR A 129 -4.39 -5.69 1.43
N ASN A 130 -4.42 -6.08 2.69
CA ASN A 130 -3.44 -6.97 3.33
C ASN A 130 -3.98 -8.40 3.53
N ALA A 131 -5.17 -8.71 3.03
CA ALA A 131 -5.81 -10.01 3.20
C ALA A 131 -5.09 -11.10 2.39
N VAL A 132 -4.25 -11.88 3.04
CA VAL A 132 -3.46 -12.95 2.41
C VAL A 132 -4.31 -14.03 1.74
N GLY A 133 -5.58 -14.19 2.17
CA GLY A 133 -6.53 -15.11 1.54
C GLY A 133 -6.77 -14.85 0.05
N LEU A 134 -6.55 -13.62 -0.43
CA LEU A 134 -6.58 -13.28 -1.84
C LEU A 134 -5.57 -14.12 -2.66
N LEU A 135 -4.42 -14.44 -2.07
CA LEU A 135 -3.35 -15.18 -2.76
C LEU A 135 -3.73 -16.63 -3.06
N ASN A 136 -4.75 -17.19 -2.40
CA ASN A 136 -5.25 -18.53 -2.63
C ASN A 136 -5.95 -18.69 -3.99
N ALA A 137 -6.41 -17.58 -4.60
CA ALA A 137 -7.02 -17.59 -5.92
C ALA A 137 -6.03 -17.99 -7.05
N GLY A 138 -4.73 -17.90 -6.81
CA GLY A 138 -3.71 -18.25 -7.81
C GLY A 138 -2.64 -17.16 -7.99
N PRO A 139 -1.77 -17.28 -9.01
CA PRO A 139 -0.59 -16.43 -9.16
C PRO A 139 -0.88 -15.01 -9.71
N TRP A 140 -2.10 -14.69 -10.10
CA TRP A 140 -2.45 -13.43 -10.75
C TRP A 140 -2.93 -12.34 -9.77
N GLY A 141 -3.27 -12.72 -8.53
CA GLY A 141 -3.63 -11.79 -7.47
C GLY A 141 -2.42 -11.35 -6.63
N PHE A 142 -2.39 -10.06 -6.28
CA PHE A 142 -1.37 -9.45 -5.41
C PHE A 142 -2.05 -8.60 -4.35
N ILE A 143 -1.56 -8.67 -3.12
CA ILE A 143 -1.91 -7.74 -2.05
C ILE A 143 -0.97 -6.53 -2.09
N SER A 144 -1.45 -5.38 -1.64
CA SER A 144 -0.72 -4.10 -1.73
C SER A 144 -0.11 -3.65 -0.44
N THR A 145 -0.72 -4.00 0.69
CA THR A 145 -0.29 -3.56 2.01
C THR A 145 0.22 -4.72 2.83
N GLN A 146 1.13 -4.44 3.74
CA GLN A 146 1.76 -5.45 4.59
C GLN A 146 0.74 -6.09 5.53
N PRO A 147 0.71 -7.43 5.63
CA PRO A 147 -0.18 -8.12 6.56
C PRO A 147 0.26 -7.91 8.02
N PRO A 148 -0.65 -8.11 8.99
CA PRO A 148 -0.32 -8.02 10.42
C PRO A 148 0.87 -8.88 10.83
N ALA A 149 1.08 -10.04 10.20
CA ALA A 149 2.24 -10.90 10.44
C ALA A 149 3.59 -10.19 10.18
N THR A 150 3.61 -9.16 9.33
CA THR A 150 4.79 -8.34 9.06
C THR A 150 4.85 -7.11 9.98
N THR A 151 3.71 -6.43 10.21
CA THR A 151 3.70 -5.12 10.89
C THR A 151 3.61 -5.21 12.41
N MET A 152 2.95 -6.23 12.95
CA MET A 152 2.79 -6.36 14.40
C MET A 152 4.08 -6.71 15.13
N PRO A 153 4.98 -7.56 14.61
CA PRO A 153 6.32 -7.70 15.17
C PRO A 153 7.09 -6.37 15.25
N LEU A 154 7.06 -5.55 14.18
CA LEU A 154 7.73 -4.26 14.18
C LEU A 154 7.15 -3.29 15.22
N LEU A 155 5.82 -3.29 15.41
CA LEU A 155 5.18 -2.50 16.44
C LEU A 155 5.53 -3.02 17.85
N GLY A 156 5.62 -4.33 18.03
CA GLY A 156 6.09 -4.95 19.28
C GLY A 156 7.53 -4.58 19.61
N ASP A 157 8.40 -4.61 18.61
CA ASP A 157 9.81 -4.22 18.73
C ASP A 157 9.92 -2.73 19.11
N TYR A 158 9.16 -1.85 18.45
CA TYR A 158 9.08 -0.44 18.81
C TYR A 158 8.62 -0.24 20.27
N ALA A 159 7.57 -0.95 20.70
CA ALA A 159 7.07 -0.86 22.07
C ALA A 159 8.14 -1.23 23.11
N MET A 160 8.90 -2.30 22.86
CA MET A 160 9.93 -2.79 23.79
C MET A 160 11.24 -2.01 23.70
N ASP A 161 11.72 -1.73 22.47
CA ASP A 161 13.08 -1.23 22.25
C ASP A 161 13.14 0.30 22.26
N VAL A 162 12.06 0.99 21.83
CA VAL A 162 11.98 2.45 21.78
C VAL A 162 11.15 2.99 22.94
N ALA A 163 9.90 2.56 23.06
CA ALA A 163 9.01 3.04 24.12
C ALA A 163 9.30 2.43 25.51
N LYS A 164 10.19 1.40 25.58
CA LYS A 164 10.68 0.74 26.81
C LYS A 164 9.58 0.11 27.67
N VAL A 165 8.53 -0.38 27.01
CA VAL A 165 7.38 -1.04 27.64
C VAL A 165 7.76 -2.44 28.12
N LYS A 166 7.34 -2.83 29.33
CA LYS A 166 7.56 -4.16 29.91
C LYS A 166 6.26 -4.90 30.22
N ALA A 167 5.16 -4.16 30.43
CA ALA A 167 3.85 -4.71 30.73
C ALA A 167 2.76 -3.95 29.97
N CYS A 168 1.94 -4.66 29.22
CA CYS A 168 0.93 -4.05 28.35
C CYS A 168 -0.45 -4.66 28.63
N ALA A 169 -1.49 -3.80 28.62
CA ALA A 169 -2.87 -4.25 28.49
C ALA A 169 -3.29 -4.12 27.03
N THR A 170 -4.14 -5.02 26.54
CA THR A 170 -4.67 -4.96 25.17
C THR A 170 -6.19 -4.80 25.17
N VAL A 171 -6.70 -4.00 24.23
CA VAL A 171 -8.12 -3.87 23.93
C VAL A 171 -8.35 -4.12 22.46
N ARG A 172 -9.26 -5.03 22.11
CA ARG A 172 -9.55 -5.37 20.71
C ARG A 172 -11.04 -5.49 20.44
N PHE A 173 -11.44 -5.29 19.19
CA PHE A 173 -12.74 -5.74 18.71
C PHE A 173 -12.83 -7.26 18.70
N THR A 174 -13.96 -7.81 19.20
CA THR A 174 -14.23 -9.26 19.21
C THR A 174 -15.15 -9.70 18.08
N ASP A 175 -15.91 -8.78 17.52
CA ASP A 175 -16.84 -8.97 16.40
C ASP A 175 -16.21 -8.71 15.03
N ASN A 176 -14.87 -8.61 14.98
CA ASN A 176 -14.10 -8.48 13.76
C ASN A 176 -12.82 -9.32 13.87
N GLU A 177 -12.80 -10.44 13.16
CA GLU A 177 -11.73 -11.44 13.23
C GLU A 177 -10.35 -10.87 12.87
N ALA A 178 -10.28 -9.87 11.98
CA ALA A 178 -9.02 -9.24 11.62
C ALA A 178 -8.33 -8.58 12.83
N TYR A 179 -9.08 -7.98 13.74
CA TYR A 179 -8.52 -7.39 14.97
C TYR A 179 -8.14 -8.43 16.01
N VAL A 180 -8.88 -9.55 16.08
CA VAL A 180 -8.55 -10.69 16.93
C VAL A 180 -7.21 -11.30 16.50
N ASP A 181 -7.00 -11.50 15.19
CA ASP A 181 -5.75 -12.01 14.66
C ASP A 181 -4.59 -11.02 14.81
N THR A 182 -4.85 -9.74 14.60
CA THR A 182 -3.83 -8.70 14.75
C THR A 182 -3.33 -8.63 16.20
N GLU A 183 -4.24 -8.67 17.20
CA GLU A 183 -3.85 -8.75 18.60
C GLU A 183 -3.07 -10.02 18.90
N ARG A 184 -3.54 -11.18 18.43
CA ARG A 184 -2.88 -12.47 18.68
C ARG A 184 -1.43 -12.43 18.18
N ILE A 185 -1.18 -11.95 16.96
CA ILE A 185 0.16 -11.87 16.37
C ILE A 185 1.06 -10.94 17.20
N PHE A 186 0.54 -9.78 17.62
CA PHE A 186 1.28 -8.85 18.47
C PHE A 186 1.65 -9.50 19.80
N VAL A 187 0.66 -10.07 20.51
CA VAL A 187 0.83 -10.69 21.82
C VAL A 187 1.85 -11.84 21.75
N GLU A 188 1.70 -12.76 20.79
CA GLU A 188 2.64 -13.87 20.60
C GLU A 188 4.09 -13.38 20.39
N HIS A 189 4.27 -12.29 19.64
CA HIS A 189 5.59 -11.73 19.38
C HIS A 189 6.20 -11.11 20.65
N VAL A 190 5.45 -10.25 21.36
CA VAL A 190 5.99 -9.52 22.51
C VAL A 190 6.18 -10.41 23.73
N GLU A 191 5.32 -11.43 23.95
CA GLU A 191 5.48 -12.41 25.02
C GLU A 191 6.72 -13.27 24.81
N LYS A 192 7.00 -13.71 23.56
CA LYS A 192 8.26 -14.42 23.24
C LYS A 192 9.49 -13.59 23.55
N ARG A 193 9.40 -12.26 23.51
CA ARG A 193 10.46 -11.33 23.87
C ARG A 193 10.46 -10.92 25.34
N GLY A 194 9.53 -11.42 26.15
CA GLY A 194 9.48 -11.23 27.60
C GLY A 194 8.61 -10.06 28.09
N MET A 195 7.81 -9.42 27.21
CA MET A 195 6.78 -8.48 27.67
C MET A 195 5.64 -9.22 28.37
N LYS A 196 5.12 -8.66 29.46
CA LYS A 196 3.95 -9.22 30.16
C LYS A 196 2.67 -8.61 29.60
N ILE A 197 1.70 -9.44 29.26
CA ILE A 197 0.34 -9.00 28.97
C ILE A 197 -0.48 -9.11 30.26
N VAL A 198 -0.79 -7.96 30.86
CA VAL A 198 -1.43 -7.88 32.19
C VAL A 198 -2.96 -7.87 32.15
N ASP A 199 -3.53 -7.51 30.98
CA ASP A 199 -4.97 -7.59 30.72
C ASP A 199 -5.21 -7.77 29.20
N ARG A 200 -6.23 -8.57 28.85
CA ARG A 200 -6.70 -8.74 27.45
C ARG A 200 -8.21 -8.54 27.44
N THR A 201 -8.65 -7.41 26.91
CA THR A 201 -10.06 -7.05 26.90
C THR A 201 -10.64 -7.08 25.48
N GLY A 202 -11.81 -7.73 25.36
CA GLY A 202 -12.63 -7.67 24.17
C GLY A 202 -13.75 -6.63 24.31
N ILE A 203 -13.99 -5.88 23.23
CA ILE A 203 -15.12 -4.95 23.07
C ILE A 203 -15.78 -5.23 21.71
N LYS A 204 -16.98 -4.69 21.49
CA LYS A 204 -17.65 -4.73 20.18
C LYS A 204 -17.51 -3.38 19.48
N GLN A 205 -17.61 -3.38 18.16
CA GLN A 205 -17.53 -2.13 17.36
C GLN A 205 -18.65 -1.14 17.71
N ALA A 206 -19.81 -1.64 18.15
CA ALA A 206 -20.96 -0.82 18.55
C ALA A 206 -20.88 -0.28 19.99
N ASP A 207 -19.90 -0.72 20.80
CA ASP A 207 -19.76 -0.26 22.18
C ASP A 207 -19.29 1.20 22.21
N SER A 208 -19.80 1.97 23.16
CA SER A 208 -19.45 3.38 23.39
C SER A 208 -19.14 3.70 24.84
N ASP A 209 -19.58 2.86 25.79
CA ASP A 209 -19.23 2.95 27.21
C ASP A 209 -18.13 1.93 27.53
N PHE A 210 -16.96 2.43 27.89
CA PHE A 210 -15.77 1.65 28.23
C PHE A 210 -15.35 1.85 29.70
N SER A 211 -16.20 2.42 30.56
CA SER A 211 -15.88 2.76 31.94
C SER A 211 -15.40 1.54 32.75
N THR A 212 -16.08 0.40 32.60
CA THR A 212 -15.71 -0.87 33.25
C THR A 212 -14.35 -1.38 32.73
N VAL A 213 -14.15 -1.30 31.41
CA VAL A 213 -12.89 -1.69 30.74
C VAL A 213 -11.75 -0.81 31.24
N ALA A 214 -11.96 0.51 31.29
CA ALA A 214 -10.97 1.49 31.69
C ALA A 214 -10.57 1.27 33.16
N THR A 215 -11.52 1.09 34.06
CA THR A 215 -11.27 0.81 35.51
C THR A 215 -10.42 -0.44 35.69
N ARG A 216 -10.74 -1.52 34.96
CA ARG A 216 -10.00 -2.78 35.04
C ARG A 216 -8.57 -2.62 34.53
N ILE A 217 -8.36 -1.94 33.42
CA ILE A 217 -7.03 -1.70 32.84
C ILE A 217 -6.19 -0.86 33.82
N VAL A 218 -6.74 0.20 34.41
CA VAL A 218 -6.02 1.04 35.37
C VAL A 218 -5.61 0.24 36.60
N ALA A 219 -6.49 -0.65 37.09
CA ALA A 219 -6.19 -1.54 38.21
C ALA A 219 -5.08 -2.54 37.90
N ALA A 220 -4.91 -2.96 36.65
CA ALA A 220 -3.84 -3.86 36.23
C ALA A 220 -2.45 -3.20 36.14
N LYS A 221 -2.36 -1.87 36.28
CA LYS A 221 -1.12 -1.06 36.31
C LYS A 221 -0.17 -1.36 35.14
N PRO A 222 -0.61 -1.26 33.88
CA PRO A 222 0.26 -1.49 32.71
C PRO A 222 1.23 -0.33 32.51
N ASP A 223 2.34 -0.59 31.77
CA ASP A 223 3.21 0.44 31.21
C ASP A 223 2.64 0.97 29.86
N CYS A 224 1.82 0.15 29.20
CA CYS A 224 1.15 0.55 27.96
C CYS A 224 -0.26 -0.03 27.83
N VAL A 225 -1.11 0.66 27.08
CA VAL A 225 -2.39 0.13 26.59
C VAL A 225 -2.33 0.07 25.06
N MET A 226 -2.41 -1.13 24.51
CA MET A 226 -2.44 -1.35 23.07
C MET A 226 -3.89 -1.48 22.57
N LEU A 227 -4.28 -0.62 21.62
CA LEU A 227 -5.65 -0.48 21.13
C LEU A 227 -5.75 -1.06 19.70
N PHE A 228 -6.34 -2.24 19.57
CA PHE A 228 -6.68 -2.86 18.29
C PHE A 228 -8.11 -2.47 17.89
N THR A 229 -8.28 -1.20 17.50
CA THR A 229 -9.57 -0.58 17.19
C THR A 229 -9.43 0.42 16.03
N ILE A 230 -10.50 1.16 15.74
CA ILE A 230 -10.51 2.29 14.78
C ILE A 230 -10.41 3.63 15.52
N GLY A 231 -10.12 4.70 14.79
CA GLY A 231 -9.88 6.03 15.36
C GLY A 231 -10.91 6.54 16.35
N PRO A 232 -12.23 6.58 16.02
CA PRO A 232 -13.25 7.03 16.96
C PRO A 232 -13.30 6.22 18.26
N THR A 233 -13.20 4.90 18.16
CA THR A 233 -13.20 4.01 19.34
C THR A 233 -11.92 4.19 20.18
N ALA A 234 -10.77 4.31 19.55
CA ALA A 234 -9.50 4.56 20.23
C ALA A 234 -9.55 5.90 20.99
N ALA A 235 -10.12 6.94 20.39
CA ALA A 235 -10.31 8.24 21.01
C ALA A 235 -11.19 8.15 22.28
N ASN A 236 -12.36 7.51 22.17
CA ASN A 236 -13.29 7.34 23.30
C ASN A 236 -12.68 6.47 24.42
N LEU A 237 -11.97 5.40 24.07
CA LEU A 237 -11.22 4.58 25.05
C LEU A 237 -10.16 5.43 25.76
N ALA A 238 -9.38 6.23 25.05
CA ALA A 238 -8.36 7.09 25.65
C ALA A 238 -8.97 8.10 26.64
N ILE A 239 -10.10 8.73 26.26
CA ILE A 239 -10.84 9.63 27.17
C ILE A 239 -11.25 8.91 28.44
N GLN A 240 -11.90 7.74 28.34
CA GLN A 240 -12.41 7.02 29.49
C GLN A 240 -11.30 6.40 30.35
N LEU A 241 -10.18 5.99 29.74
CA LEU A 241 -8.96 5.59 30.47
C LEU A 241 -8.39 6.74 31.29
N LYS A 242 -8.33 7.97 30.75
CA LYS A 242 -7.89 9.15 31.50
C LYS A 242 -8.87 9.50 32.62
N GLN A 243 -10.18 9.41 32.40
CA GLN A 243 -11.22 9.62 33.42
C GLN A 243 -11.13 8.59 34.56
N ALA A 244 -10.78 7.34 34.22
CA ALA A 244 -10.54 6.28 35.21
C ALA A 244 -9.20 6.43 35.99
N GLY A 245 -8.40 7.44 35.66
CA GLY A 245 -7.13 7.73 36.35
C GLY A 245 -5.91 7.05 35.73
N LEU A 246 -5.91 6.70 34.45
CA LEU A 246 -4.71 6.16 33.79
C LEU A 246 -3.55 7.18 33.89
N PRO A 247 -2.41 6.80 34.50
CA PRO A 247 -1.27 7.70 34.64
C PRO A 247 -0.76 8.22 33.31
N ALA A 248 -0.29 9.47 33.27
CA ALA A 248 0.24 10.08 32.04
C ALA A 248 1.52 9.38 31.53
N SER A 249 2.21 8.63 32.37
CA SER A 249 3.39 7.84 31.99
C SER A 249 3.04 6.60 31.17
N VAL A 250 1.80 6.09 31.25
CA VAL A 250 1.36 4.92 30.50
C VAL A 250 1.26 5.25 29.02
N LYS A 251 1.92 4.48 28.17
CA LYS A 251 1.94 4.68 26.73
C LYS A 251 0.64 4.17 26.10
N LEU A 252 0.02 4.99 25.25
CA LEU A 252 -1.06 4.53 24.38
C LEU A 252 -0.46 4.13 23.04
N LEU A 253 -0.65 2.88 22.66
CA LEU A 253 -0.19 2.34 21.37
C LEU A 253 -1.38 1.86 20.54
N SER A 254 -1.25 1.91 19.23
CA SER A 254 -2.28 1.38 18.33
C SER A 254 -1.67 0.95 16.99
N GLN A 255 -2.51 0.53 16.07
CA GLN A 255 -2.13 0.13 14.72
C GLN A 255 -2.70 1.13 13.69
N THR A 256 -2.26 1.04 12.43
CA THR A 256 -2.57 2.01 11.37
C THR A 256 -4.06 2.32 11.17
N GLY A 257 -4.98 1.43 11.56
CA GLY A 257 -6.43 1.63 11.45
C GLY A 257 -6.98 2.81 12.27
N VAL A 258 -6.21 3.37 13.21
CA VAL A 258 -6.62 4.56 13.97
C VAL A 258 -6.34 5.87 13.26
N ALA A 259 -5.53 5.88 12.21
CA ALA A 259 -5.09 7.07 11.49
C ALA A 259 -6.27 7.77 10.76
N SER A 260 -7.01 8.56 11.48
CA SER A 260 -8.17 9.30 10.94
C SER A 260 -8.29 10.69 11.56
N PRO A 261 -8.90 11.67 10.85
CA PRO A 261 -9.23 12.96 11.42
C PRO A 261 -10.09 12.87 12.68
N GLN A 262 -10.97 11.83 12.76
CA GLN A 262 -11.85 11.61 13.91
C GLN A 262 -11.07 11.22 15.17
N LEU A 263 -9.93 10.50 15.06
CA LEU A 263 -9.07 10.26 16.21
C LEU A 263 -8.69 11.58 16.88
N ILE A 264 -8.25 12.56 16.11
CA ILE A 264 -7.83 13.88 16.60
C ILE A 264 -9.03 14.69 17.14
N SER A 265 -10.10 14.81 16.33
CA SER A 265 -11.23 15.67 16.66
C SER A 265 -12.03 15.19 17.88
N ILE A 266 -12.11 13.88 18.13
CA ILE A 266 -12.79 13.29 19.29
C ILE A 266 -11.84 13.23 20.49
N GLY A 267 -10.61 12.74 20.28
CA GLY A 267 -9.70 12.40 21.37
C GLY A 267 -9.05 13.59 22.06
N GLY A 268 -8.82 14.69 21.32
CA GLY A 268 -8.22 15.92 21.87
C GLY A 268 -6.97 15.62 22.72
N ALA A 269 -6.93 16.17 23.93
CA ALA A 269 -5.81 15.97 24.85
C ALA A 269 -5.68 14.53 25.39
N ALA A 270 -6.73 13.71 25.30
CA ALA A 270 -6.69 12.35 25.84
C ALA A 270 -5.80 11.41 25.02
N ILE A 271 -5.60 11.70 23.74
CA ILE A 271 -4.77 10.91 22.83
C ILE A 271 -3.37 11.48 22.63
N GLU A 272 -3.00 12.54 23.33
CA GLU A 272 -1.66 13.11 23.25
C GLU A 272 -0.60 12.04 23.57
N GLY A 273 0.38 11.86 22.71
CA GLY A 273 1.39 10.81 22.80
C GLY A 273 0.95 9.43 22.29
N LEU A 274 -0.30 9.24 21.85
CA LEU A 274 -0.73 7.98 21.23
C LEU A 274 0.11 7.70 20.00
N THR A 275 0.77 6.54 19.97
CA THR A 275 1.69 6.14 18.91
C THR A 275 1.17 4.93 18.16
N PHE A 276 1.33 4.90 16.84
CA PHE A 276 0.87 3.79 16.00
C PHE A 276 1.78 3.62 14.77
N ASN A 277 1.78 2.42 14.21
CA ASN A 277 2.50 2.18 12.95
C ASN A 277 1.73 2.78 11.77
N SER A 278 2.46 3.29 10.78
CA SER A 278 1.89 3.91 9.58
C SER A 278 2.74 3.60 8.35
N ASP A 279 2.09 3.60 7.20
CA ASP A 279 2.77 3.48 5.91
C ASP A 279 3.28 4.83 5.38
N TRP A 280 2.86 5.95 5.99
CA TRP A 280 3.17 7.30 5.53
C TRP A 280 3.33 8.28 6.70
N ILE A 281 4.37 9.10 6.64
CA ILE A 281 4.54 10.26 7.52
C ILE A 281 4.09 11.52 6.77
N PRO A 282 3.19 12.34 7.33
CA PRO A 282 2.77 13.61 6.71
C PRO A 282 3.96 14.49 6.33
N GLY A 283 3.99 14.96 5.09
CA GLY A 283 5.11 15.72 4.53
C GLY A 283 6.30 14.91 4.09
N GLY A 284 6.31 13.58 4.37
CA GLY A 284 7.39 12.65 4.02
C GLY A 284 8.63 12.76 4.92
N ASP A 285 9.31 11.64 5.13
CA ASP A 285 10.53 11.52 5.94
C ASP A 285 11.78 11.23 5.09
N THR A 286 11.61 10.62 3.93
CA THR A 286 12.70 10.39 2.97
C THR A 286 12.76 11.52 1.93
N PRO A 287 13.89 11.73 1.24
CA PRO A 287 13.97 12.72 0.14
C PRO A 287 12.90 12.50 -0.94
N THR A 288 12.65 11.24 -1.33
CA THR A 288 11.64 10.89 -2.33
C THR A 288 10.22 11.17 -1.83
N ALA A 289 9.93 10.84 -0.56
CA ALA A 289 8.64 11.10 0.05
C ALA A 289 8.36 12.62 0.19
N LYS A 290 9.37 13.41 0.58
CA LYS A 290 9.27 14.89 0.63
C LYS A 290 9.03 15.49 -0.75
N ALA A 291 9.75 15.02 -1.77
CA ALA A 291 9.56 15.49 -3.14
C ALA A 291 8.13 15.22 -3.62
N PHE A 292 7.61 14.01 -3.38
CA PHE A 292 6.22 13.66 -3.68
C PHE A 292 5.23 14.57 -2.93
N ALA A 293 5.38 14.73 -1.61
CA ALA A 293 4.47 15.55 -0.80
C ALA A 293 4.37 16.99 -1.33
N ASN A 294 5.51 17.60 -1.66
CA ASN A 294 5.58 18.95 -2.20
C ASN A 294 4.93 19.04 -3.59
N ALA A 295 5.25 18.11 -4.49
CA ALA A 295 4.71 18.06 -5.85
C ALA A 295 3.19 17.80 -5.85
N TYR A 296 2.73 16.88 -4.99
CA TYR A 296 1.31 16.59 -4.83
C TYR A 296 0.54 17.83 -4.33
N LYS A 297 1.05 18.48 -3.29
CA LYS A 297 0.45 19.73 -2.75
C LYS A 297 0.44 20.86 -3.78
N ALA A 298 1.53 21.06 -4.51
CA ALA A 298 1.61 22.09 -5.54
C ALA A 298 0.58 21.87 -6.66
N ARG A 299 0.31 20.61 -7.03
CA ARG A 299 -0.63 20.28 -8.10
C ARG A 299 -2.10 20.24 -7.65
N THR A 300 -2.36 19.76 -6.44
CA THR A 300 -3.73 19.49 -5.97
C THR A 300 -4.25 20.52 -4.99
N GLY A 301 -3.39 21.36 -4.42
CA GLY A 301 -3.69 22.28 -3.32
C GLY A 301 -3.90 21.58 -1.97
N LYS A 302 -3.75 20.26 -1.88
CA LYS A 302 -3.98 19.45 -0.68
C LYS A 302 -2.70 18.74 -0.22
N ASP A 303 -2.57 18.56 1.07
CA ASP A 303 -1.54 17.68 1.61
C ASP A 303 -1.85 16.22 1.22
N ALA A 304 -0.81 15.45 0.88
CA ALA A 304 -0.96 14.03 0.61
C ALA A 304 -1.24 13.28 1.92
N ASP A 305 -2.31 12.51 1.94
CA ASP A 305 -2.58 11.55 2.99
C ASP A 305 -1.91 10.19 2.70
N GLN A 306 -2.05 9.24 3.63
CA GLN A 306 -1.45 7.90 3.45
C GLN A 306 -2.00 7.16 2.22
N TRP A 307 -3.26 7.39 1.85
CA TRP A 307 -3.90 6.69 0.73
C TRP A 307 -3.40 7.23 -0.61
N ALA A 308 -3.21 8.53 -0.72
CA ALA A 308 -2.59 9.16 -1.88
C ALA A 308 -1.12 8.70 -2.04
N ALA A 309 -0.36 8.66 -0.95
CA ALA A 309 1.03 8.18 -0.95
C ALA A 309 1.12 6.69 -1.33
N LEU A 310 0.19 5.88 -0.81
CA LEU A 310 0.12 4.47 -1.17
C LEU A 310 -0.28 4.29 -2.65
N GLY A 311 -1.29 5.00 -3.13
CA GLY A 311 -1.70 4.99 -4.54
C GLY A 311 -0.54 5.34 -5.49
N TYR A 312 0.20 6.40 -5.17
CA TYR A 312 1.42 6.78 -5.91
C TYR A 312 2.44 5.63 -5.96
N SER A 313 2.71 5.02 -4.81
CA SER A 313 3.65 3.91 -4.69
C SER A 313 3.19 2.67 -5.48
N LEU A 314 1.91 2.34 -5.43
CA LEU A 314 1.35 1.17 -6.13
C LEU A 314 1.45 1.31 -7.66
N MET A 315 1.14 2.48 -8.20
CA MET A 315 1.31 2.76 -9.63
C MET A 315 2.79 2.69 -10.01
N THR A 316 3.69 3.26 -9.19
CA THR A 316 5.14 3.20 -9.42
C THR A 316 5.66 1.77 -9.47
N VAL A 317 5.20 0.90 -8.57
CA VAL A 317 5.59 -0.52 -8.52
C VAL A 317 5.11 -1.27 -9.76
N VAL A 318 3.86 -1.06 -10.19
CA VAL A 318 3.33 -1.71 -11.42
C VAL A 318 4.01 -1.16 -12.67
N ALA A 319 4.25 0.15 -12.77
CA ALA A 319 5.00 0.74 -13.87
C ALA A 319 6.43 0.19 -13.96
N SER A 320 7.08 -0.05 -12.80
CA SER A 320 8.41 -0.68 -12.76
C SER A 320 8.36 -2.12 -13.28
N ALA A 321 7.30 -2.87 -12.96
CA ALA A 321 7.09 -4.21 -13.49
C ALA A 321 6.83 -4.20 -15.02
N VAL A 322 6.03 -3.26 -15.52
CA VAL A 322 5.80 -3.06 -16.97
C VAL A 322 7.12 -2.78 -17.67
N LYS A 323 7.93 -1.85 -17.15
CA LYS A 323 9.26 -1.55 -17.68
C LYS A 323 10.19 -2.77 -17.70
N SER A 324 10.22 -3.53 -16.62
CA SER A 324 11.07 -4.72 -16.46
C SER A 324 10.63 -5.88 -17.37
N ALA A 325 9.36 -5.92 -17.77
CA ALA A 325 8.85 -6.90 -18.75
C ALA A 325 9.32 -6.63 -20.20
N GLY A 326 10.04 -5.53 -20.42
CA GLY A 326 10.67 -5.21 -21.70
C GLY A 326 9.81 -4.38 -22.65
N PRO A 327 10.27 -4.19 -23.91
CA PRO A 327 9.63 -3.27 -24.86
C PRO A 327 8.24 -3.72 -25.33
N ASN A 328 7.94 -5.02 -25.25
CA ASN A 328 6.64 -5.59 -25.60
C ASN A 328 6.06 -6.36 -24.41
N PRO A 329 5.65 -5.66 -23.35
CA PRO A 329 5.20 -6.30 -22.13
C PRO A 329 3.92 -7.09 -22.36
N THR A 330 3.92 -8.34 -21.92
CA THR A 330 2.73 -9.21 -21.87
C THR A 330 2.18 -9.23 -20.44
N ARG A 331 0.93 -9.68 -20.26
CA ARG A 331 0.35 -9.87 -18.91
C ARG A 331 1.20 -10.80 -18.05
N ASP A 332 1.68 -11.93 -18.61
CA ASP A 332 2.58 -12.86 -17.93
C ASP A 332 3.91 -12.20 -17.55
N GLY A 333 4.53 -11.49 -18.49
CA GLY A 333 5.79 -10.79 -18.24
C GLY A 333 5.66 -9.75 -17.11
N VAL A 334 4.58 -8.97 -17.10
CA VAL A 334 4.31 -7.98 -16.03
C VAL A 334 4.07 -8.69 -14.68
N ARG A 335 3.28 -9.79 -14.66
CA ARG A 335 3.05 -10.61 -13.46
C ARG A 335 4.35 -11.17 -12.88
N GLU A 336 5.20 -11.73 -13.74
CA GLU A 336 6.50 -12.27 -13.32
C GLU A 336 7.44 -11.19 -12.80
N ALA A 337 7.55 -10.07 -13.51
CA ALA A 337 8.35 -8.94 -13.09
C ALA A 337 7.87 -8.39 -11.74
N LEU A 338 6.55 -8.29 -11.55
CA LEU A 338 5.96 -7.86 -10.28
C LEU A 338 6.28 -8.82 -9.14
N THR A 339 6.18 -10.13 -9.38
CA THR A 339 6.51 -11.16 -8.38
C THR A 339 7.98 -11.08 -7.93
N LYS A 340 8.88 -10.68 -8.84
CA LYS A 340 10.31 -10.53 -8.59
C LYS A 340 10.72 -9.13 -8.15
N SER A 341 9.76 -8.21 -7.93
CA SER A 341 10.05 -6.83 -7.52
C SER A 341 10.86 -6.79 -6.25
N LYS A 342 11.98 -6.06 -6.29
CA LYS A 342 12.89 -5.89 -5.17
C LYS A 342 13.39 -4.45 -5.14
N ASP A 343 13.33 -3.84 -3.95
CA ASP A 343 13.85 -2.50 -3.65
C ASP A 343 13.34 -1.41 -4.62
N ILE A 344 12.11 -1.54 -5.13
CA ILE A 344 11.50 -0.52 -5.98
C ILE A 344 11.34 0.77 -5.18
N PRO A 345 11.90 1.90 -5.65
CA PRO A 345 11.76 3.18 -4.96
C PRO A 345 10.29 3.59 -4.87
N VAL A 346 9.81 3.85 -3.66
CA VAL A 346 8.44 4.28 -3.35
C VAL A 346 8.47 5.42 -2.33
N VAL A 347 7.30 5.97 -2.00
CA VAL A 347 7.19 7.06 -1.03
C VAL A 347 6.64 6.58 0.33
N VAL A 348 6.20 5.34 0.43
CA VAL A 348 5.68 4.75 1.68
C VAL A 348 6.75 3.95 2.42
N GLY A 349 6.54 3.75 3.71
CA GLY A 349 7.42 2.98 4.58
C GLY A 349 8.84 3.51 4.57
N THR A 350 9.83 2.64 4.40
CA THR A 350 11.26 3.00 4.34
C THR A 350 11.72 3.47 2.96
N GLY A 351 10.78 3.70 2.02
CA GLY A 351 11.09 4.17 0.66
C GLY A 351 11.46 3.08 -0.35
N LYS A 352 11.37 1.81 0.03
CA LYS A 352 11.69 0.66 -0.84
C LYS A 352 10.60 -0.40 -0.75
N TYR A 353 10.08 -0.84 -1.89
CA TYR A 353 9.02 -1.84 -1.98
C TYR A 353 9.56 -3.13 -2.61
N SER A 354 9.33 -4.25 -1.97
CA SER A 354 9.70 -5.58 -2.46
C SER A 354 8.54 -6.55 -2.30
N TYR A 355 8.55 -7.63 -3.07
CA TYR A 355 7.70 -8.79 -2.83
C TYR A 355 8.52 -9.99 -2.37
N VAL A 356 8.05 -10.65 -1.31
CA VAL A 356 8.51 -11.96 -0.88
C VAL A 356 7.30 -12.89 -0.91
N ASN A 357 7.28 -13.88 -1.80
CA ASN A 357 6.13 -14.77 -2.00
C ASN A 357 4.80 -14.02 -2.21
N ARG A 358 4.81 -12.93 -2.99
CA ARG A 358 3.70 -12.01 -3.23
C ARG A 358 3.18 -11.29 -1.98
N ILE A 359 3.91 -11.33 -0.88
CA ILE A 359 3.69 -10.51 0.31
C ILE A 359 4.53 -9.24 0.16
N PRO A 360 3.93 -8.04 0.21
CA PRO A 360 4.68 -6.80 0.12
C PRO A 360 5.51 -6.56 1.39
N THR A 361 6.70 -6.01 1.19
CA THR A 361 7.57 -5.55 2.27
C THR A 361 8.13 -4.18 1.89
N TYR A 362 7.84 -3.17 2.70
CA TYR A 362 8.35 -1.81 2.49
C TYR A 362 8.64 -1.09 3.82
N GLY A 363 8.66 -1.86 4.92
CA GLY A 363 8.87 -1.36 6.26
C GLY A 363 7.65 -0.60 6.80
N THR A 364 7.80 -0.02 7.97
CA THR A 364 6.76 0.80 8.58
C THR A 364 7.41 2.02 9.22
N SER A 365 6.70 3.11 9.25
CA SER A 365 7.01 4.30 10.03
C SER A 365 6.15 4.30 11.29
N PHE A 366 6.53 5.08 12.29
CA PHE A 366 5.72 5.28 13.48
C PHE A 366 5.27 6.74 13.56
N LEU A 367 3.98 6.93 13.79
CA LEU A 367 3.39 8.23 14.01
C LEU A 367 2.98 8.37 15.48
N MET A 368 3.07 9.59 15.98
CA MET A 368 2.59 9.97 17.31
C MET A 368 1.65 11.17 17.18
N VAL A 369 0.62 11.20 18.00
CA VAL A 369 -0.19 12.42 18.17
C VAL A 369 0.59 13.40 19.01
N LYS A 370 0.84 14.59 18.47
CA LYS A 370 1.49 15.71 19.16
C LYS A 370 0.83 17.02 18.74
N ASP A 371 0.37 17.80 19.74
CA ASP A 371 -0.31 19.08 19.55
C ASP A 371 -1.47 18.97 18.54
N GLY A 372 -2.26 17.88 18.64
CA GLY A 372 -3.39 17.61 17.77
C GLY A 372 -3.03 17.29 16.31
N LYS A 373 -1.80 16.85 16.04
CA LYS A 373 -1.32 16.47 14.70
C LYS A 373 -0.61 15.12 14.74
N PHE A 374 -0.59 14.44 13.60
CA PHE A 374 0.26 13.28 13.39
C PHE A 374 1.66 13.75 13.03
N VAL A 375 2.65 13.35 13.83
CA VAL A 375 4.07 13.62 13.60
C VAL A 375 4.84 12.31 13.63
N ALA A 376 6.07 12.30 13.07
CA ALA A 376 6.95 11.15 13.23
C ALA A 376 7.20 10.88 14.71
N ALA A 377 7.03 9.63 15.14
CA ALA A 377 7.42 9.20 16.47
C ALA A 377 8.96 9.08 16.57
N PRO A 378 9.53 9.25 17.78
CA PRO A 378 10.96 9.14 17.98
C PRO A 378 11.50 7.73 17.73
#